data_4a9d261ffdcb1fca75f590192e00f406
#
_entry.id   4a9d261ffdcb1fca75f590192e00f406
#
_cell.length_a   1.000
_cell.length_b   1.000
_cell.length_c   1.000
_cell.angle_alpha   90.00
_cell.angle_beta   90.00
_cell.angle_gamma   90.00
#
_symmetry.space_group_name_H-M   'P 1'
#
loop_
_entity.id
_entity.type
_entity.pdbx_description
1 polymer ?
#
loop_
_entity_poly.entity_id
_entity_poly.type
_entity_poly.pdbx_seq_one_letter_code
_entity_poly.pdbx_strand_id
1 'polypeptide(L)'
;MKIYEKYPEILTFTTDVKDKRFKNNISQLLVDKTIFMPTDDFLINDYKTAGGLEVVDVKENKGKDLISVKGKYTEDTIELLVDKKLRYRNLAYNTAYILFQIFLEGFYGKVKTNLFLSEDKAYITLLNYTSDLDPELFDEMINYAIESNLPITNKAGITEVTGLGTVINSYINFNNTYKIRRFKVLDLNRDGKNTIISIAAGNN
;
A
#
# COMPACT_ATOMS: atom_id res chain seq x y z
N MET A 1 2.71 10.81 -14.61
CA MET A 1 1.37 10.31 -14.17
C MET A 1 1.54 9.02 -13.39
N LYS A 2 0.92 8.91 -12.25
CA LYS A 2 1.00 7.76 -11.35
C LYS A 2 0.02 6.67 -11.80
N ILE A 3 0.51 5.69 -12.55
CA ILE A 3 -0.31 4.58 -13.06
C ILE A 3 -0.80 3.70 -11.91
N TYR A 4 0.03 3.51 -10.87
CA TYR A 4 -0.31 2.69 -9.72
C TYR A 4 -1.54 3.18 -8.94
N GLU A 5 -1.86 4.47 -8.96
CA GLU A 5 -3.06 5.01 -8.29
C GLU A 5 -4.36 4.57 -9.00
N LYS A 6 -4.34 4.48 -10.33
CA LYS A 6 -5.51 4.10 -11.12
C LYS A 6 -5.59 2.61 -11.41
N TYR A 7 -4.43 1.99 -11.61
CA TYR A 7 -4.30 0.58 -11.99
C TYR A 7 -3.28 -0.13 -11.09
N PRO A 8 -3.58 -0.30 -9.80
CA PRO A 8 -2.61 -0.76 -8.79
C PRO A 8 -2.10 -2.19 -9.02
N GLU A 9 -2.82 -3.00 -9.81
CA GLU A 9 -2.49 -4.39 -10.11
C GLU A 9 -1.61 -4.57 -11.36
N ILE A 10 -1.25 -3.47 -12.06
CA ILE A 10 -0.29 -3.55 -13.18
C ILE A 10 1.10 -3.84 -12.64
N LEU A 11 1.73 -4.90 -13.14
CA LEU A 11 3.04 -5.39 -12.69
C LEU A 11 4.19 -5.06 -13.64
N THR A 12 3.88 -4.77 -14.91
CA THR A 12 4.87 -4.40 -15.93
C THR A 12 4.36 -3.20 -16.73
N PHE A 13 5.22 -2.24 -16.97
CA PHE A 13 4.86 -1.04 -17.72
C PHE A 13 6.09 -0.42 -18.38
N THR A 14 5.98 -0.05 -19.68
CA THR A 14 7.03 0.70 -20.38
C THR A 14 6.69 2.19 -20.42
N THR A 15 7.66 3.02 -20.11
CA THR A 15 7.50 4.48 -20.06
C THR A 15 8.70 5.20 -20.70
N ASP A 16 8.50 6.47 -21.09
CA ASP A 16 9.57 7.33 -21.59
C ASP A 16 10.43 7.85 -20.44
N VAL A 17 11.73 7.92 -20.66
CA VAL A 17 12.72 8.58 -19.82
C VAL A 17 12.92 10.00 -20.31
N LYS A 18 12.53 10.98 -19.50
CA LYS A 18 12.58 12.42 -19.86
C LYS A 18 13.91 13.08 -19.52
N ASP A 19 14.62 12.58 -18.52
CA ASP A 19 15.95 13.05 -18.12
C ASP A 19 16.74 11.90 -17.47
N LYS A 20 18.04 11.90 -17.65
CA LYS A 20 18.98 10.87 -17.15
C LYS A 20 20.19 11.52 -16.55
N ARG A 21 20.57 11.12 -15.34
CA ARG A 21 21.81 11.54 -14.68
C ARG A 21 22.54 10.33 -14.13
N PHE A 22 23.81 10.19 -14.46
CA PHE A 22 24.64 9.09 -13.97
C PHE A 22 25.74 9.61 -13.07
N LYS A 23 25.80 9.12 -11.83
CA LYS A 23 26.82 9.46 -10.84
C LYS A 23 26.98 8.33 -9.83
N ASN A 24 28.21 8.04 -9.44
CA ASN A 24 28.54 7.04 -8.41
C ASN A 24 27.89 5.67 -8.68
N ASN A 25 27.92 5.20 -9.92
CA ASN A 25 27.32 3.95 -10.38
C ASN A 25 25.78 3.88 -10.20
N ILE A 26 25.10 5.01 -10.08
CA ILE A 26 23.63 5.13 -10.01
C ILE A 26 23.15 5.98 -11.17
N SER A 27 22.19 5.48 -11.93
CA SER A 27 21.39 6.28 -12.87
C SER A 27 20.12 6.77 -12.19
N GLN A 28 19.92 8.09 -12.18
CA GLN A 28 18.67 8.72 -11.78
C GLN A 28 17.86 9.05 -13.03
N LEU A 29 16.69 8.50 -13.12
CA LEU A 29 15.83 8.54 -14.32
C LEU A 29 14.54 9.27 -13.99
N LEU A 30 14.29 10.37 -14.67
CA LEU A 30 13.01 11.06 -14.64
C LEU A 30 12.08 10.42 -15.65
N VAL A 31 10.97 9.84 -15.21
CA VAL A 31 10.02 9.16 -16.10
C VAL A 31 8.71 9.93 -16.26
N ASP A 32 8.03 9.72 -17.38
CA ASP A 32 6.73 10.35 -17.67
C ASP A 32 5.61 9.75 -16.83
N LYS A 33 5.62 8.40 -16.71
CA LYS A 33 4.63 7.62 -15.97
C LYS A 33 5.32 6.53 -15.16
N THR A 34 4.74 6.16 -14.02
CA THR A 34 5.28 5.07 -13.21
C THR A 34 4.21 4.16 -12.63
N ILE A 35 4.56 2.88 -12.49
CA ILE A 35 3.84 1.88 -11.69
C ILE A 35 4.50 1.66 -10.33
N PHE A 36 5.66 2.29 -10.07
CA PHE A 36 6.33 2.23 -8.78
C PHE A 36 5.75 3.26 -7.83
N MET A 37 5.49 2.83 -6.61
CA MET A 37 5.20 3.77 -5.51
C MET A 37 6.51 4.39 -5.02
N PRO A 38 6.51 5.64 -4.57
CA PRO A 38 7.63 6.20 -3.83
C PRO A 38 7.96 5.34 -2.60
N THR A 39 9.24 5.29 -2.26
CA THR A 39 9.71 4.65 -1.02
C THR A 39 9.01 5.26 0.18
N ASP A 40 8.47 4.44 1.05
CA ASP A 40 7.70 4.79 2.23
C ASP A 40 8.16 3.95 3.43
N ASP A 41 8.05 4.52 4.65
CA ASP A 41 8.48 3.84 5.88
C ASP A 41 7.42 2.87 6.44
N PHE A 42 6.21 2.85 5.88
CA PHE A 42 5.07 2.11 6.41
C PHE A 42 4.69 0.90 5.57
N LEU A 43 4.97 0.93 4.25
CA LEU A 43 4.70 -0.16 3.33
C LEU A 43 5.98 -0.76 2.76
N ILE A 44 5.88 -1.98 2.24
CA ILE A 44 7.01 -2.66 1.61
C ILE A 44 7.26 -2.07 0.22
N ASN A 45 8.51 -1.78 -0.09
CA ASN A 45 8.91 -1.45 -1.46
C ASN A 45 8.72 -2.67 -2.35
N ASP A 46 7.90 -2.54 -3.38
CA ASP A 46 7.51 -3.63 -4.27
C ASP A 46 8.10 -3.52 -5.69
N TYR A 47 8.96 -2.55 -5.95
CA TYR A 47 9.69 -2.47 -7.20
C TYR A 47 10.76 -3.58 -7.31
N LYS A 48 10.88 -4.18 -8.48
CA LYS A 48 11.82 -5.27 -8.75
C LYS A 48 12.98 -4.81 -9.62
N THR A 49 12.70 -4.43 -10.87
CA THR A 49 13.71 -3.91 -11.80
C THR A 49 13.17 -2.77 -12.65
N ALA A 50 14.07 -1.93 -13.14
CA ALA A 50 13.78 -0.95 -14.16
C ALA A 50 14.84 -1.07 -15.26
N GLY A 51 14.40 -1.41 -16.50
CA GLY A 51 15.30 -1.71 -17.62
C GLY A 51 16.26 -2.85 -17.33
N GLY A 52 15.84 -3.86 -16.58
CA GLY A 52 16.67 -4.98 -16.15
C GLY A 52 17.66 -4.66 -15.02
N LEU A 53 17.76 -3.40 -14.57
CA LEU A 53 18.63 -2.97 -13.49
C LEU A 53 17.92 -2.99 -12.13
N GLU A 54 18.68 -3.20 -11.06
CA GLU A 54 18.19 -3.15 -9.69
C GLU A 54 17.72 -1.72 -9.36
N VAL A 55 16.47 -1.59 -8.87
CA VAL A 55 15.93 -0.32 -8.37
C VAL A 55 16.41 -0.09 -6.95
N VAL A 56 17.05 1.03 -6.71
CA VAL A 56 17.61 1.41 -5.40
C VAL A 56 16.64 2.28 -4.63
N ASP A 57 15.93 3.19 -5.34
CA ASP A 57 15.06 4.17 -4.71
C ASP A 57 14.07 4.75 -5.72
N VAL A 58 12.88 5.10 -5.23
CA VAL A 58 11.84 5.77 -6.00
C VAL A 58 11.36 6.97 -5.20
N LYS A 59 11.47 8.15 -5.79
CA LYS A 59 11.07 9.41 -5.14
C LYS A 59 10.12 10.21 -6.01
N GLU A 60 9.22 10.91 -5.35
CA GLU A 60 8.46 11.98 -5.97
C GLU A 60 9.05 13.33 -5.60
N ASN A 61 9.34 14.17 -6.59
CA ASN A 61 9.80 15.52 -6.39
C ASN A 61 8.99 16.48 -7.28
N LYS A 62 8.17 17.34 -6.66
CA LYS A 62 7.33 18.33 -7.33
C LYS A 62 6.44 17.72 -8.45
N GLY A 63 5.81 16.58 -8.15
CA GLY A 63 4.94 15.89 -9.08
C GLY A 63 5.65 15.10 -10.18
N LYS A 64 6.98 14.94 -10.07
CA LYS A 64 7.81 14.18 -11.00
C LYS A 64 8.35 12.94 -10.33
N ASP A 65 8.24 11.80 -11.01
CA ASP A 65 8.70 10.52 -10.50
C ASP A 65 10.16 10.28 -10.91
N LEU A 66 11.02 10.11 -9.90
CA LEU A 66 12.45 9.87 -10.06
C LEU A 66 12.77 8.45 -9.62
N ILE A 67 13.31 7.63 -10.54
CA ILE A 67 13.72 6.25 -10.28
C ILE A 67 15.25 6.20 -10.26
N SER A 68 15.83 5.67 -9.18
CA SER A 68 17.25 5.42 -9.06
C SER A 68 17.55 3.95 -9.29
N VAL A 69 18.41 3.64 -10.27
CA VAL A 69 18.83 2.27 -10.59
C VAL A 69 20.34 2.11 -10.49
N LYS A 70 20.80 0.92 -10.12
CA LYS A 70 22.21 0.58 -10.02
C LYS A 70 22.78 0.26 -11.40
N GLY A 71 23.78 1.05 -11.83
CA GLY A 71 24.40 0.94 -13.14
C GLY A 71 24.03 2.08 -14.08
N LYS A 72 24.63 2.07 -15.27
CA LYS A 72 24.42 3.09 -16.30
C LYS A 72 23.24 2.69 -17.19
N TYR A 73 22.25 3.58 -17.31
CA TYR A 73 21.12 3.45 -18.22
C TYR A 73 21.17 4.53 -19.31
N THR A 74 20.98 4.14 -20.58
CA THR A 74 21.19 5.01 -21.75
C THR A 74 19.95 5.16 -22.63
N GLU A 75 19.01 4.23 -22.57
CA GLU A 75 17.85 4.18 -23.46
C GLU A 75 16.82 5.28 -23.15
N ASP A 76 16.00 5.65 -24.13
CA ASP A 76 14.97 6.70 -24.02
C ASP A 76 13.63 6.17 -23.51
N THR A 77 13.48 4.85 -23.45
CA THR A 77 12.32 4.18 -22.84
C THR A 77 12.81 3.17 -21.82
N ILE A 78 11.99 2.88 -20.80
CA ILE A 78 12.36 1.92 -19.75
C ILE A 78 11.17 1.04 -19.37
N GLU A 79 11.42 -0.27 -19.26
CA GLU A 79 10.47 -1.20 -18.70
C GLU A 79 10.59 -1.22 -17.16
N LEU A 80 9.47 -1.03 -16.49
CA LEU A 80 9.33 -1.09 -15.04
C LEU A 80 8.69 -2.42 -14.67
N LEU A 81 9.29 -3.17 -13.74
CA LEU A 81 8.78 -4.45 -13.25
C LEU A 81 8.60 -4.40 -11.74
N VAL A 82 7.39 -4.74 -11.28
CA VAL A 82 7.01 -4.83 -9.88
C VAL A 82 7.07 -6.28 -9.40
N ASP A 83 7.48 -6.50 -8.15
CA ASP A 83 7.35 -7.81 -7.51
C ASP A 83 5.88 -8.10 -7.21
N LYS A 84 5.34 -9.13 -7.87
CA LYS A 84 3.94 -9.51 -7.75
C LYS A 84 3.54 -9.84 -6.30
N LYS A 85 4.38 -10.61 -5.58
CA LYS A 85 4.07 -11.05 -4.22
C LYS A 85 3.98 -9.84 -3.27
N LEU A 86 4.96 -8.95 -3.34
CA LEU A 86 5.00 -7.75 -2.50
C LEU A 86 3.89 -6.77 -2.86
N ARG A 87 3.61 -6.54 -4.17
CA ARG A 87 2.50 -5.69 -4.62
C ARG A 87 1.15 -6.19 -4.08
N TYR A 88 0.85 -7.47 -4.25
CA TYR A 88 -0.42 -8.03 -3.79
C TYR A 88 -0.52 -8.06 -2.27
N ARG A 89 0.60 -8.23 -1.57
CA ARG A 89 0.65 -8.07 -0.12
C ARG A 89 0.31 -6.64 0.30
N ASN A 90 0.94 -5.61 -0.26
CA ASN A 90 0.61 -4.22 0.00
C ASN A 90 -0.88 -3.92 -0.26
N LEU A 91 -1.41 -4.39 -1.38
CA LEU A 91 -2.82 -4.20 -1.73
C LEU A 91 -3.75 -4.87 -0.72
N ALA A 92 -3.51 -6.12 -0.34
CA ALA A 92 -4.34 -6.87 0.59
C ALA A 92 -4.38 -6.22 1.98
N TYR A 93 -3.19 -5.92 2.52
CA TYR A 93 -3.10 -5.34 3.87
C TYR A 93 -3.64 -3.91 3.93
N ASN A 94 -3.38 -3.08 2.92
CA ASN A 94 -3.93 -1.72 2.92
C ASN A 94 -5.46 -1.74 2.72
N THR A 95 -6.00 -2.62 1.87
CA THR A 95 -7.45 -2.73 1.72
C THR A 95 -8.12 -3.24 3.01
N ALA A 96 -7.51 -4.21 3.70
CA ALA A 96 -7.98 -4.66 5.00
C ALA A 96 -7.90 -3.56 6.07
N TYR A 97 -6.85 -2.73 6.04
CA TYR A 97 -6.70 -1.57 6.92
C TYR A 97 -7.78 -0.51 6.70
N ILE A 98 -8.18 -0.27 5.45
CA ILE A 98 -9.32 0.61 5.14
C ILE A 98 -10.61 0.10 5.79
N LEU A 99 -10.91 -1.19 5.66
CA LEU A 99 -12.08 -1.80 6.32
C LEU A 99 -11.98 -1.70 7.84
N PHE A 100 -10.79 -1.98 8.40
CA PHE A 100 -10.54 -1.84 9.83
C PHE A 100 -10.83 -0.42 10.33
N GLN A 101 -10.37 0.62 9.62
CA GLN A 101 -10.63 2.02 9.99
C GLN A 101 -12.12 2.37 9.95
N ILE A 102 -12.86 1.89 8.93
CA ILE A 102 -14.31 2.13 8.81
C ILE A 102 -15.04 1.50 10.00
N PHE A 103 -14.77 0.24 10.32
CA PHE A 103 -15.42 -0.43 11.45
C PHE A 103 -14.97 0.13 12.80
N LEU A 104 -13.68 0.48 12.96
CA LEU A 104 -13.19 1.13 14.17
C LEU A 104 -13.93 2.43 14.42
N GLU A 105 -14.08 3.30 13.42
CA GLU A 105 -14.82 4.56 13.57
C GLU A 105 -16.30 4.33 13.90
N GLY A 106 -16.91 3.30 13.27
CA GLY A 106 -18.31 2.95 13.50
C GLY A 106 -18.61 2.45 14.92
N PHE A 107 -17.74 1.62 15.49
CA PHE A 107 -17.99 1.00 16.80
C PHE A 107 -17.33 1.72 17.98
N TYR A 108 -16.16 2.34 17.74
CA TYR A 108 -15.32 2.91 18.81
C TYR A 108 -15.05 4.41 18.65
N GLY A 109 -15.57 5.02 17.57
CA GLY A 109 -15.35 6.43 17.27
C GLY A 109 -14.01 6.70 16.56
N LYS A 110 -13.70 7.98 16.38
CA LYS A 110 -12.50 8.42 15.68
C LYS A 110 -11.24 8.19 16.48
N VAL A 111 -10.41 7.26 16.00
CA VAL A 111 -9.09 6.94 16.56
C VAL A 111 -8.05 7.12 15.47
N LYS A 112 -6.96 7.80 15.78
CA LYS A 112 -5.84 7.92 14.84
C LYS A 112 -5.07 6.61 14.79
N THR A 113 -4.89 6.07 13.58
CA THR A 113 -4.24 4.79 13.36
C THR A 113 -3.11 4.90 12.35
N ASN A 114 -2.14 3.99 12.42
CA ASN A 114 -1.10 3.78 11.42
C ASN A 114 -1.00 2.30 11.09
N LEU A 115 -0.84 1.95 9.81
CA LEU A 115 -0.48 0.61 9.37
C LEU A 115 1.03 0.53 9.20
N PHE A 116 1.66 -0.49 9.77
CA PHE A 116 3.03 -0.88 9.47
C PHE A 116 3.03 -2.24 8.78
N LEU A 117 3.80 -2.36 7.70
CA LEU A 117 3.90 -3.57 6.92
C LEU A 117 5.35 -3.85 6.53
N SER A 118 5.85 -5.04 6.90
CA SER A 118 7.12 -5.61 6.43
C SER A 118 6.89 -6.98 5.79
N GLU A 119 7.95 -7.64 5.33
CA GLU A 119 7.82 -8.98 4.73
C GLU A 119 7.23 -10.00 5.71
N ASP A 120 7.59 -9.92 7.00
CA ASP A 120 7.21 -10.89 8.01
C ASP A 120 6.11 -10.41 8.97
N LYS A 121 5.91 -9.09 9.09
CA LYS A 121 5.05 -8.50 10.11
C LYS A 121 4.08 -7.48 9.51
N ALA A 122 2.89 -7.44 10.08
CA ALA A 122 1.92 -6.39 9.84
C ALA A 122 1.19 -6.07 11.13
N TYR A 123 1.11 -4.79 11.46
CA TYR A 123 0.33 -4.36 12.61
C TYR A 123 -0.28 -2.97 12.41
N ILE A 124 -1.41 -2.77 13.07
CA ILE A 124 -2.10 -1.49 13.16
C ILE A 124 -1.83 -0.92 14.55
N THR A 125 -1.33 0.31 14.61
CA THR A 125 -1.17 1.05 15.87
C THR A 125 -2.31 2.02 16.03
N LEU A 126 -3.05 1.94 17.14
CA LEU A 126 -4.04 2.92 17.58
C LEU A 126 -3.34 3.90 18.52
N LEU A 127 -3.21 5.14 18.11
CA LEU A 127 -2.47 6.17 18.85
C LEU A 127 -3.31 6.74 19.98
N ASN A 128 -2.74 6.79 21.19
CA ASN A 128 -3.39 7.29 22.41
C ASN A 128 -4.75 6.59 22.69
N TYR A 129 -4.83 5.30 22.42
CA TYR A 129 -6.03 4.50 22.62
C TYR A 129 -5.71 3.28 23.50
N THR A 130 -6.40 3.16 24.62
CA THR A 130 -6.18 2.11 25.63
C THR A 130 -7.48 1.42 26.07
N SER A 131 -8.61 1.77 25.48
CA SER A 131 -9.88 1.09 25.76
C SER A 131 -9.87 -0.32 25.20
N ASP A 132 -10.72 -1.19 25.74
CA ASP A 132 -10.81 -2.55 25.24
C ASP A 132 -11.43 -2.58 23.86
N LEU A 133 -10.90 -3.48 23.04
CA LEU A 133 -11.35 -3.79 21.70
C LEU A 133 -11.74 -5.26 21.66
N ASP A 134 -12.73 -5.57 20.87
CA ASP A 134 -13.11 -6.95 20.56
C ASP A 134 -12.45 -7.39 19.24
N PRO A 135 -11.40 -8.22 19.27
CA PRO A 135 -10.74 -8.71 18.07
C PRO A 135 -11.64 -9.58 17.19
N GLU A 136 -12.56 -10.35 17.80
CA GLU A 136 -13.46 -11.25 17.08
C GLU A 136 -14.47 -10.44 16.25
N LEU A 137 -14.94 -9.32 16.77
CA LEU A 137 -15.80 -8.40 16.02
C LEU A 137 -15.13 -7.90 14.73
N PHE A 138 -13.84 -7.53 14.78
CA PHE A 138 -13.12 -7.11 13.57
C PHE A 138 -12.92 -8.27 12.58
N ASP A 139 -12.61 -9.48 13.08
CA ASP A 139 -12.50 -10.67 12.24
C ASP A 139 -13.80 -10.95 11.50
N GLU A 140 -14.94 -10.94 12.19
CA GLU A 140 -16.25 -11.21 11.61
C GLU A 140 -16.65 -10.13 10.60
N MET A 141 -16.60 -8.85 10.99
CA MET A 141 -17.08 -7.76 10.16
C MET A 141 -16.24 -7.54 8.90
N ILE A 142 -14.91 -7.67 9.01
CA ILE A 142 -14.03 -7.51 7.87
C ILE A 142 -14.18 -8.69 6.90
N ASN A 143 -14.25 -9.93 7.40
CA ASN A 143 -14.47 -11.09 6.52
C ASN A 143 -15.86 -11.07 5.88
N TYR A 144 -16.91 -10.63 6.59
CA TYR A 144 -18.23 -10.40 5.99
C TYR A 144 -18.18 -9.37 4.85
N ALA A 145 -17.46 -8.26 5.03
CA ALA A 145 -17.26 -7.27 3.97
C ALA A 145 -16.44 -7.83 2.79
N ILE A 146 -15.46 -8.71 3.04
CA ILE A 146 -14.71 -9.43 2.01
C ILE A 146 -15.63 -10.31 1.19
N GLU A 147 -16.45 -11.14 1.83
CA GLU A 147 -17.39 -12.05 1.18
C GLU A 147 -18.48 -11.30 0.41
N SER A 148 -18.89 -10.14 0.88
CA SER A 148 -19.86 -9.26 0.21
C SER A 148 -19.34 -8.64 -1.10
N ASN A 149 -18.06 -8.76 -1.40
CA ASN A 149 -17.41 -8.30 -2.65
C ASN A 149 -17.75 -6.84 -3.00
N LEU A 150 -17.60 -5.94 -2.05
CA LEU A 150 -17.99 -4.54 -2.17
C LEU A 150 -17.03 -3.77 -3.08
N PRO A 151 -17.53 -2.90 -3.99
CA PRO A 151 -16.71 -2.03 -4.80
C PRO A 151 -15.96 -1.01 -3.94
N ILE A 152 -14.71 -0.70 -4.34
CA ILE A 152 -13.86 0.31 -3.72
C ILE A 152 -13.45 1.32 -4.78
N THR A 153 -13.64 2.60 -4.48
CA THR A 153 -13.25 3.72 -5.36
C THR A 153 -12.33 4.69 -4.63
N ASN A 154 -11.36 5.23 -5.38
CA ASN A 154 -10.42 6.22 -4.89
C ASN A 154 -10.63 7.53 -5.63
N LYS A 155 -10.77 8.63 -4.89
CA LYS A 155 -10.89 9.97 -5.47
C LYS A 155 -10.24 11.00 -4.55
N ALA A 156 -9.22 11.70 -5.06
CA ALA A 156 -8.54 12.79 -4.36
C ALA A 156 -8.07 12.44 -2.93
N GLY A 157 -7.48 11.26 -2.74
CA GLY A 157 -6.99 10.81 -1.43
C GLY A 157 -8.06 10.30 -0.47
N ILE A 158 -9.31 10.18 -0.95
CA ILE A 158 -10.41 9.55 -0.21
C ILE A 158 -10.71 8.21 -0.86
N THR A 159 -10.76 7.17 -0.05
CA THR A 159 -11.20 5.83 -0.44
C THR A 159 -12.60 5.59 0.09
N GLU A 160 -13.52 5.21 -0.79
CA GLU A 160 -14.89 4.83 -0.46
C GLU A 160 -15.06 3.32 -0.65
N VAL A 161 -15.60 2.64 0.36
CA VAL A 161 -16.12 1.28 0.24
C VAL A 161 -17.62 1.38 0.16
N THR A 162 -18.19 1.00 -1.00
CA THR A 162 -19.60 1.17 -1.29
C THR A 162 -20.48 0.47 -0.24
N GLY A 163 -21.38 1.24 0.37
CA GLY A 163 -22.32 0.75 1.39
C GLY A 163 -21.73 0.64 2.81
N LEU A 164 -20.44 0.92 3.01
CA LEU A 164 -19.83 0.88 4.35
C LEU A 164 -19.37 2.26 4.83
N GLY A 165 -18.57 2.99 4.02
CA GLY A 165 -18.04 4.28 4.46
C GLY A 165 -16.84 4.76 3.65
N THR A 166 -16.20 5.84 4.16
CA THR A 166 -15.06 6.47 3.52
C THR A 166 -13.92 6.67 4.52
N VAL A 167 -12.69 6.60 4.02
CA VAL A 167 -11.48 6.93 4.79
C VAL A 167 -10.53 7.80 3.96
N ILE A 168 -9.70 8.59 4.64
CA ILE A 168 -8.56 9.26 4.00
C ILE A 168 -7.47 8.21 3.87
N ASN A 169 -7.05 7.93 2.62
CA ASN A 169 -6.02 6.94 2.34
C ASN A 169 -5.14 7.42 1.18
N SER A 170 -3.84 7.40 1.37
CA SER A 170 -2.83 7.77 0.36
C SER A 170 -2.15 6.57 -0.29
N TYR A 171 -2.44 5.36 0.16
CA TYR A 171 -1.82 4.13 -0.35
C TYR A 171 -2.70 3.44 -1.39
N ILE A 172 -2.06 2.55 -2.16
CA ILE A 172 -2.77 1.72 -3.13
C ILE A 172 -3.63 0.66 -2.41
N ASN A 173 -4.77 0.36 -2.99
CA ASN A 173 -5.69 -0.67 -2.52
C ASN A 173 -6.34 -1.41 -3.69
N PHE A 174 -6.96 -2.54 -3.43
CA PHE A 174 -7.80 -3.23 -4.41
C PHE A 174 -9.04 -2.40 -4.77
N ASN A 175 -9.65 -2.68 -5.92
CA ASN A 175 -10.89 -2.06 -6.36
C ASN A 175 -12.15 -2.78 -5.86
N ASN A 176 -12.00 -3.87 -5.11
CA ASN A 176 -13.07 -4.51 -4.36
C ASN A 176 -12.52 -5.29 -3.15
N THR A 177 -13.41 -5.54 -2.18
CA THR A 177 -13.04 -6.18 -0.91
C THR A 177 -12.72 -7.67 -1.07
N TYR A 178 -13.35 -8.40 -1.98
CA TYR A 178 -13.14 -9.84 -2.18
C TYR A 178 -11.67 -10.20 -2.51
N LYS A 179 -10.92 -9.29 -3.11
CA LYS A 179 -9.50 -9.50 -3.47
C LYS A 179 -8.58 -9.60 -2.26
N ILE A 180 -9.00 -9.17 -1.09
CA ILE A 180 -8.26 -9.38 0.18
C ILE A 180 -8.16 -10.87 0.48
N ARG A 181 -9.19 -11.66 0.17
CA ARG A 181 -9.36 -13.10 0.42
C ARG A 181 -9.69 -13.43 1.87
N ARG A 182 -8.86 -13.03 2.83
CA ARG A 182 -9.03 -13.34 4.26
C ARG A 182 -8.42 -12.24 5.11
N PHE A 183 -9.00 -12.03 6.28
CA PHE A 183 -8.45 -11.18 7.34
C PHE A 183 -8.48 -11.92 8.68
N LYS A 184 -7.48 -11.65 9.53
CA LYS A 184 -7.41 -12.17 10.91
C LYS A 184 -6.65 -11.20 11.80
N VAL A 185 -7.21 -10.91 12.97
CA VAL A 185 -6.46 -10.34 14.10
C VAL A 185 -5.69 -11.48 14.75
N LEU A 186 -4.38 -11.34 14.84
CA LEU A 186 -3.49 -12.37 15.39
C LEU A 186 -3.21 -12.14 16.88
N ASP A 187 -3.06 -10.87 17.26
CA ASP A 187 -2.68 -10.51 18.63
C ASP A 187 -3.03 -9.05 18.90
N LEU A 188 -3.26 -8.70 20.15
CA LEU A 188 -3.55 -7.35 20.63
C LEU A 188 -2.70 -7.09 21.87
N ASN A 189 -1.82 -6.09 21.76
CA ASN A 189 -0.90 -5.70 22.82
C ASN A 189 -1.00 -4.21 23.12
N ARG A 190 -0.55 -3.83 24.32
CA ARG A 190 -0.44 -2.43 24.72
C ARG A 190 1.03 -2.01 24.77
N ASP A 191 1.30 -0.84 24.23
CA ASP A 191 2.60 -0.18 24.30
C ASP A 191 2.41 1.27 24.79
N GLY A 192 2.60 1.47 26.08
CA GLY A 192 2.35 2.73 26.74
C GLY A 192 0.89 3.20 26.58
N LYS A 193 0.67 4.27 25.84
CA LYS A 193 -0.66 4.85 25.56
C LYS A 193 -1.26 4.33 24.24
N ASN A 194 -0.58 3.41 23.55
CA ASN A 194 -1.02 2.91 22.26
C ASN A 194 -1.53 1.47 22.39
N THR A 195 -2.43 1.08 21.49
CA THR A 195 -2.77 -0.31 21.26
C THR A 195 -2.18 -0.77 19.93
N ILE A 196 -1.49 -1.90 19.93
CA ILE A 196 -0.87 -2.52 18.75
C ILE A 196 -1.64 -3.79 18.43
N ILE A 197 -2.15 -3.89 17.21
CA ILE A 197 -2.92 -5.02 16.73
C ILE A 197 -2.13 -5.69 15.61
N SER A 198 -1.65 -6.90 15.85
CA SER A 198 -1.02 -7.73 14.82
C SER A 198 -2.10 -8.35 13.94
N ILE A 199 -1.93 -8.27 12.63
CA ILE A 199 -2.93 -8.72 11.65
C ILE A 199 -2.32 -9.61 10.58
N ALA A 200 -3.19 -10.44 9.98
CA ALA A 200 -2.92 -11.16 8.74
C ALA A 200 -4.00 -10.81 7.70
N ALA A 201 -3.59 -10.59 6.45
CA ALA A 201 -4.49 -10.38 5.32
C ALA A 201 -3.92 -11.02 4.04
N GLY A 202 -4.80 -11.46 3.13
CA GLY A 202 -4.40 -12.09 1.88
C GLY A 202 -4.34 -13.62 1.95
N ASN A 203 -3.74 -14.21 0.93
CA ASN A 203 -3.46 -15.66 0.88
C ASN A 203 -2.14 -15.92 1.63
N ASN A 204 -2.20 -16.18 2.90
CA ASN A 204 -1.10 -16.77 3.66
C ASN A 204 -1.47 -18.19 4.07
#